data_6a700510cf3cbd111129d6b7ca99e3b6
#
_entry.id   6a700510cf3cbd111129d6b7ca99e3b6
#
_cell.length_a   1.000
_cell.length_b   1.000
_cell.length_c   1.000
_cell.angle_alpha   90.00
_cell.angle_beta   90.00
_cell.angle_gamma   90.00
#
_symmetry.space_group_name_H-M   'P 1'
#
loop_
_entity.id
_entity.type
_entity.pdbx_description
1 polymer ?
#
loop_
_entity_poly.entity_id
_entity_poly.type
_entity_poly.pdbx_seq_one_letter_code
_entity_poly.pdbx_strand_id
1 'polypeptide(L)'
;MTTTIVTGGASGIGAALVSRLRAEGFDVSDPEAWEDVGPVEVACLNAGVLGGPSDPAELTVDGYRRAIGVNVDGVVLGVRRLARVMRAGGRIVCTASLAGLTAVPDDPVYALTKHAVVGFVRSVAAPLAVRGISINAVCPGFADTAMVAGTAREALESAGFPLLTPAEVAEAAWVALTSSETGHAWVVQPGRPPLDFRFPTLPGPRADGERSVGMPPPLSA
;
A
#
# COMPACT_ATOMS: atom_id res chain seq x y z
N MET A 1 -0.50 -23.10 -13.54
CA MET A 1 -1.10 -22.54 -12.29
C MET A 1 -0.60 -21.12 -12.15
N THR A 2 -1.49 -20.20 -11.93
CA THR A 2 -1.18 -18.78 -11.76
C THR A 2 -0.58 -18.56 -10.38
N THR A 3 0.69 -18.22 -10.29
CA THR A 3 1.33 -17.97 -9.01
C THR A 3 0.94 -16.58 -8.50
N THR A 4 0.44 -16.54 -7.28
CA THR A 4 0.05 -15.32 -6.57
C THR A 4 0.86 -15.18 -5.30
N ILE A 5 1.26 -13.96 -4.98
CA ILE A 5 2.04 -13.65 -3.78
C ILE A 5 1.23 -12.74 -2.85
N VAL A 6 1.24 -13.08 -1.56
CA VAL A 6 0.75 -12.21 -0.48
C VAL A 6 1.80 -12.15 0.61
N THR A 7 2.48 -11.02 0.78
CA THR A 7 3.43 -10.85 1.89
C THR A 7 2.70 -10.60 3.20
N GLY A 8 3.15 -11.24 4.28
CA GLY A 8 2.46 -11.19 5.58
C GLY A 8 1.13 -11.93 5.57
N GLY A 9 1.01 -13.00 4.77
CA GLY A 9 -0.22 -13.76 4.55
C GLY A 9 -0.73 -14.58 5.76
N ALA A 10 0.01 -14.64 6.85
CA ALA A 10 -0.30 -15.51 8.00
C ALA A 10 -1.37 -14.96 8.95
N SER A 11 -1.65 -13.65 8.95
CA SER A 11 -2.57 -13.03 9.91
C SER A 11 -3.27 -11.79 9.36
N GLY A 12 -4.29 -11.32 10.07
CA GLY A 12 -4.97 -10.04 9.81
C GLY A 12 -5.41 -9.86 8.36
N ILE A 13 -5.13 -8.70 7.79
CA ILE A 13 -5.46 -8.37 6.40
C ILE A 13 -4.81 -9.36 5.41
N GLY A 14 -3.55 -9.76 5.66
CA GLY A 14 -2.84 -10.71 4.80
C GLY A 14 -3.56 -12.06 4.70
N ALA A 15 -4.02 -12.61 5.81
CA ALA A 15 -4.78 -13.86 5.82
C ALA A 15 -6.13 -13.71 5.09
N ALA A 16 -6.80 -12.57 5.23
CA ALA A 16 -8.03 -12.29 4.50
C ALA A 16 -7.78 -12.17 2.98
N LEU A 17 -6.67 -11.54 2.56
CA LEU A 17 -6.23 -11.49 1.16
C LEU A 17 -5.98 -12.89 0.59
N VAL A 18 -5.28 -13.75 1.35
CA VAL A 18 -5.04 -15.15 0.96
C VAL A 18 -6.38 -15.88 0.74
N SER A 19 -7.30 -15.75 1.68
CA SER A 19 -8.63 -16.37 1.59
C SER A 19 -9.42 -15.86 0.38
N ARG A 20 -9.41 -14.54 0.16
CA ARG A 20 -10.12 -13.90 -0.95
C ARG A 20 -9.58 -14.35 -2.32
N LEU A 21 -8.27 -14.38 -2.47
CA LEU A 21 -7.62 -14.79 -3.72
C LEU A 21 -7.82 -16.29 -4.00
N ARG A 22 -7.75 -17.14 -2.97
CA ARG A 22 -8.03 -18.57 -3.11
C ARG A 22 -9.47 -18.85 -3.55
N ALA A 23 -10.44 -18.05 -3.10
CA ALA A 23 -11.82 -18.14 -3.56
C ALA A 23 -11.99 -17.85 -5.06
N GLU A 24 -11.07 -17.06 -5.65
CA GLU A 24 -10.99 -16.81 -7.10
C GLU A 24 -10.12 -17.84 -7.85
N GLY A 25 -9.66 -18.90 -7.17
CA GLY A 25 -8.88 -19.99 -7.78
C GLY A 25 -7.37 -19.73 -7.91
N PHE A 26 -6.84 -18.70 -7.23
CA PHE A 26 -5.40 -18.45 -7.24
C PHE A 26 -4.64 -19.37 -6.27
N ASP A 27 -3.45 -19.82 -6.70
CA ASP A 27 -2.49 -20.48 -5.81
C ASP A 27 -1.62 -19.41 -5.14
N VAL A 28 -1.71 -19.30 -3.81
CA VAL A 28 -1.15 -18.19 -3.03
C VAL A 28 0.02 -18.66 -2.18
N SER A 29 1.15 -17.98 -2.31
CA SER A 29 2.36 -18.15 -1.49
C SER A 29 2.81 -16.84 -0.83
N ASP A 30 3.59 -16.96 0.25
CA ASP A 30 4.30 -15.86 0.90
C ASP A 30 5.80 -16.13 0.76
N PRO A 31 6.55 -15.35 -0.04
CA PRO A 31 7.94 -15.65 -0.33
C PRO A 31 8.85 -15.30 0.86
N GLU A 32 9.77 -16.19 1.20
CA GLU A 32 10.80 -15.92 2.20
C GLU A 32 11.85 -14.92 1.69
N ALA A 33 12.19 -15.00 0.40
CA ALA A 33 13.12 -14.09 -0.26
C ALA A 33 12.64 -13.70 -1.66
N TRP A 34 12.88 -12.45 -2.05
CA TRP A 34 12.48 -11.95 -3.36
C TRP A 34 13.23 -12.60 -4.54
N GLU A 35 14.44 -13.06 -4.31
CA GLU A 35 15.29 -13.72 -5.32
C GLU A 35 14.66 -15.02 -5.83
N ASP A 36 13.92 -15.72 -4.97
CA ASP A 36 13.32 -17.04 -5.27
C ASP A 36 11.96 -16.92 -6.00
N VAL A 37 11.42 -15.71 -6.09
CA VAL A 37 10.13 -15.48 -6.74
C VAL A 37 10.24 -15.69 -8.25
N GLY A 38 9.52 -16.69 -8.75
CA GLY A 38 9.35 -17.00 -10.17
C GLY A 38 8.30 -16.14 -10.88
N PRO A 39 7.74 -16.59 -12.02
CA PRO A 39 6.66 -15.90 -12.71
C PRO A 39 5.42 -15.73 -11.81
N VAL A 40 4.89 -14.50 -11.75
CA VAL A 40 3.75 -14.10 -10.92
C VAL A 40 2.77 -13.32 -11.76
N GLU A 41 1.48 -13.52 -11.55
CA GLU A 41 0.41 -12.75 -12.20
C GLU A 41 -0.24 -11.75 -11.23
N VAL A 42 -0.38 -12.11 -9.95
CA VAL A 42 -0.99 -11.24 -8.93
C VAL A 42 -0.07 -11.15 -7.71
N ALA A 43 0.12 -9.95 -7.19
CA ALA A 43 0.87 -9.73 -5.96
C ALA A 43 0.19 -8.73 -5.03
N CYS A 44 0.04 -9.11 -3.77
CA CYS A 44 -0.38 -8.24 -2.67
C CYS A 44 0.80 -8.00 -1.73
N LEU A 45 1.40 -6.82 -1.81
CA LEU A 45 2.50 -6.39 -0.95
C LEU A 45 1.90 -5.80 0.32
N ASN A 46 1.63 -6.68 1.29
CA ASN A 46 0.80 -6.35 2.46
C ASN A 46 1.59 -6.29 3.78
N ALA A 47 2.72 -6.99 3.93
CA ALA A 47 3.50 -6.99 5.16
C ALA A 47 3.76 -5.57 5.67
N GLY A 48 3.57 -5.36 6.98
CA GLY A 48 3.78 -4.06 7.59
C GLY A 48 3.87 -4.15 9.12
N VAL A 49 4.56 -3.17 9.70
CA VAL A 49 4.76 -3.01 11.15
C VAL A 49 4.56 -1.55 11.55
N LEU A 50 4.27 -1.29 12.83
CA LEU A 50 4.27 0.07 13.40
C LEU A 50 5.68 0.67 13.36
N GLY A 51 5.73 2.01 13.33
CA GLY A 51 6.99 2.77 13.19
C GLY A 51 7.72 2.99 14.50
N GLY A 52 7.00 3.25 15.57
CA GLY A 52 7.61 3.52 16.88
C GLY A 52 6.85 4.54 17.73
N PRO A 53 7.55 5.23 18.63
CA PRO A 53 6.95 6.20 19.55
C PRO A 53 6.50 7.48 18.83
N SER A 54 5.59 8.20 19.44
CA SER A 54 5.13 9.53 19.00
C SER A 54 6.19 10.62 19.21
N ASP A 55 6.98 10.52 20.28
CA ASP A 55 8.08 11.44 20.56
C ASP A 55 9.32 11.05 19.72
N PRO A 56 9.77 11.91 18.80
CA PRO A 56 10.96 11.63 18.00
C PRO A 56 12.25 11.52 18.81
N ALA A 57 12.30 12.06 20.02
CA ALA A 57 13.46 11.90 20.91
C ALA A 57 13.61 10.47 21.46
N GLU A 58 12.51 9.73 21.53
CA GLU A 58 12.49 8.33 21.97
C GLU A 58 12.69 7.32 20.82
N LEU A 59 12.76 7.79 19.59
CA LEU A 59 12.92 6.94 18.43
C LEU A 59 14.28 6.23 18.43
N THR A 60 14.24 4.90 18.42
CA THR A 60 15.46 4.11 18.25
C THR A 60 15.81 3.93 16.77
N VAL A 61 17.12 3.94 16.46
CA VAL A 61 17.61 3.71 15.09
C VAL A 61 17.16 2.32 14.58
N ASP A 62 17.16 1.31 15.44
CA ASP A 62 16.76 -0.05 15.06
C ASP A 62 15.26 -0.14 14.80
N GLY A 63 14.42 0.52 15.60
CA GLY A 63 12.97 0.62 15.35
C GLY A 63 12.67 1.30 14.01
N TYR A 64 13.34 2.42 13.75
CA TYR A 64 13.25 3.12 12.47
C TYR A 64 13.66 2.22 11.29
N ARG A 65 14.84 1.59 11.36
CA ARG A 65 15.34 0.70 10.30
C ARG A 65 14.40 -0.48 10.06
N ARG A 66 13.87 -1.08 11.14
CA ARG A 66 12.88 -2.15 11.02
C ARG A 66 11.63 -1.70 10.29
N ALA A 67 11.08 -0.53 10.62
CA ALA A 67 9.90 0.01 9.97
C ALA A 67 10.16 0.30 8.48
N ILE A 68 11.30 0.92 8.14
CA ILE A 68 11.70 1.15 6.74
C ILE A 68 11.90 -0.17 6.01
N GLY A 69 12.64 -1.12 6.58
CA GLY A 69 12.93 -2.41 5.94
C GLY A 69 11.66 -3.20 5.60
N VAL A 70 10.70 -3.26 6.53
CA VAL A 70 9.46 -4.00 6.27
C VAL A 70 8.51 -3.21 5.37
N ASN A 71 8.19 -1.96 5.73
CA ASN A 71 7.11 -1.21 5.09
C ASN A 71 7.51 -0.58 3.76
N VAL A 72 8.78 -0.25 3.56
CA VAL A 72 9.27 0.44 2.36
C VAL A 72 10.12 -0.49 1.50
N ASP A 73 11.22 -1.03 2.04
CA ASP A 73 12.12 -1.89 1.26
C ASP A 73 11.39 -3.15 0.78
N GLY A 74 10.54 -3.76 1.63
CA GLY A 74 9.70 -4.89 1.25
C GLY A 74 8.82 -4.60 0.04
N VAL A 75 8.25 -3.39 -0.05
CA VAL A 75 7.46 -2.96 -1.21
C VAL A 75 8.34 -2.64 -2.42
N VAL A 76 9.38 -1.82 -2.24
CA VAL A 76 10.23 -1.36 -3.35
C VAL A 76 10.99 -2.52 -3.99
N LEU A 77 11.61 -3.39 -3.17
CA LEU A 77 12.33 -4.56 -3.66
C LEU A 77 11.38 -5.62 -4.24
N GLY A 78 10.20 -5.76 -3.63
CA GLY A 78 9.13 -6.58 -4.17
C GLY A 78 8.72 -6.14 -5.57
N VAL A 79 8.36 -4.87 -5.76
CA VAL A 79 8.01 -4.33 -7.08
C VAL A 79 9.17 -4.45 -8.06
N ARG A 80 10.42 -4.19 -7.62
CA ARG A 80 11.61 -4.42 -8.47
C ARG A 80 11.70 -5.85 -8.99
N ARG A 81 11.44 -6.85 -8.15
CA ARG A 81 11.42 -8.26 -8.56
C ARG A 81 10.24 -8.57 -9.46
N LEU A 82 9.04 -8.18 -9.05
CA LEU A 82 7.81 -8.40 -9.83
C LEU A 82 7.90 -7.79 -11.22
N ALA A 83 8.46 -6.59 -11.34
CA ALA A 83 8.72 -5.97 -12.62
C ALA A 83 9.62 -6.79 -13.56
N ARG A 84 10.42 -7.72 -13.06
CA ARG A 84 11.28 -8.60 -13.87
C ARG A 84 10.61 -9.91 -14.27
N VAL A 85 9.66 -10.40 -13.45
CA VAL A 85 9.07 -11.73 -13.59
C VAL A 85 7.62 -11.72 -14.04
N MET A 86 6.90 -10.61 -13.87
CA MET A 86 5.53 -10.44 -14.34
C MET A 86 5.51 -10.22 -15.86
N ARG A 87 4.47 -10.74 -16.49
CA ARG A 87 4.12 -10.49 -17.89
C ARG A 87 3.04 -9.43 -17.99
N ALA A 88 2.72 -8.99 -19.21
CA ALA A 88 1.57 -8.15 -19.47
C ALA A 88 0.29 -8.80 -18.91
N GLY A 89 -0.56 -8.00 -18.27
CA GLY A 89 -1.71 -8.46 -17.50
C GLY A 89 -1.42 -8.65 -16.00
N GLY A 90 -0.14 -8.53 -15.57
CA GLY A 90 0.26 -8.59 -14.16
C GLY A 90 -0.37 -7.48 -13.32
N ARG A 91 -0.73 -7.80 -12.06
CA ARG A 91 -1.45 -6.89 -11.16
C ARG A 91 -0.81 -6.87 -9.78
N ILE A 92 -0.54 -5.67 -9.28
CA ILE A 92 0.06 -5.45 -7.96
C ILE A 92 -0.85 -4.57 -7.12
N VAL A 93 -1.07 -4.96 -5.88
CA VAL A 93 -1.68 -4.09 -4.87
C VAL A 93 -0.73 -3.96 -3.67
N CYS A 94 -0.55 -2.73 -3.19
CA CYS A 94 0.25 -2.43 -2.01
C CYS A 94 -0.67 -2.00 -0.87
N THR A 95 -0.54 -2.62 0.31
CA THR A 95 -1.27 -2.17 1.50
C THR A 95 -0.55 -0.97 2.11
N ALA A 96 -1.02 0.23 1.76
CA ALA A 96 -0.64 1.48 2.40
C ALA A 96 -1.44 1.68 3.71
N SER A 97 -2.00 2.86 3.93
CA SER A 97 -2.86 3.23 5.05
C SER A 97 -3.43 4.63 4.81
N LEU A 98 -4.45 5.05 5.52
CA LEU A 98 -4.81 6.47 5.65
C LEU A 98 -3.63 7.30 6.17
N ALA A 99 -2.76 6.69 6.99
CA ALA A 99 -1.48 7.28 7.42
C ALA A 99 -0.52 7.63 6.26
N GLY A 100 -0.77 7.15 5.05
CA GLY A 100 -0.06 7.55 3.83
C GLY A 100 -0.67 8.76 3.12
N LEU A 101 -1.79 9.27 3.62
CA LEU A 101 -2.55 10.37 3.01
C LEU A 101 -2.75 11.55 3.97
N THR A 102 -2.51 11.37 5.27
CA THR A 102 -2.67 12.38 6.32
C THR A 102 -1.60 12.25 7.39
N ALA A 103 -1.46 13.28 8.22
CA ALA A 103 -0.58 13.23 9.39
C ALA A 103 -1.11 12.24 10.44
N VAL A 104 -0.17 11.54 11.11
CA VAL A 104 -0.44 10.65 12.25
C VAL A 104 0.55 10.98 13.37
N PRO A 105 0.19 11.89 14.28
CA PRO A 105 1.08 12.33 15.36
C PRO A 105 1.51 11.19 16.30
N ASP A 106 0.65 10.18 16.47
CA ASP A 106 0.90 9.06 17.37
C ASP A 106 1.96 8.08 16.84
N ASP A 107 2.20 8.06 15.53
CA ASP A 107 3.27 7.26 14.91
C ASP A 107 3.80 7.94 13.62
N PRO A 108 4.66 8.96 13.76
CA PRO A 108 5.18 9.71 12.63
C PRO A 108 6.05 8.88 11.69
N VAL A 109 6.74 7.86 12.19
CA VAL A 109 7.57 6.94 11.36
C VAL A 109 6.68 6.01 10.55
N TYR A 110 5.59 5.51 11.11
CA TYR A 110 4.61 4.75 10.34
C TYR A 110 4.01 5.60 9.22
N ALA A 111 3.60 6.84 9.55
CA ALA A 111 3.10 7.78 8.54
C ALA A 111 4.11 8.01 7.42
N LEU A 112 5.39 8.26 7.75
CA LEU A 112 6.47 8.39 6.78
C LEU A 112 6.53 7.18 5.85
N THR A 113 6.53 5.96 6.40
CA THR A 113 6.61 4.74 5.57
C THR A 113 5.40 4.59 4.65
N LYS A 114 4.19 4.91 5.12
CA LYS A 114 2.97 4.78 4.31
C LYS A 114 2.84 5.89 3.26
N HIS A 115 3.31 7.10 3.52
CA HIS A 115 3.48 8.13 2.49
C HIS A 115 4.50 7.71 1.42
N ALA A 116 5.61 7.09 1.82
CA ALA A 116 6.59 6.55 0.89
C ALA A 116 5.96 5.50 -0.06
N VAL A 117 5.17 4.57 0.47
CA VAL A 117 4.45 3.57 -0.34
C VAL A 117 3.49 4.23 -1.33
N VAL A 118 2.66 5.18 -0.88
CA VAL A 118 1.72 5.89 -1.76
C VAL A 118 2.46 6.67 -2.85
N GLY A 119 3.51 7.41 -2.50
CA GLY A 119 4.35 8.15 -3.44
C GLY A 119 5.03 7.24 -4.45
N PHE A 120 5.56 6.10 -3.99
CA PHE A 120 6.20 5.11 -4.85
C PHE A 120 5.21 4.48 -5.83
N VAL A 121 4.06 4.00 -5.38
CA VAL A 121 3.00 3.40 -6.23
C VAL A 121 2.60 4.36 -7.35
N ARG A 122 2.33 5.62 -7.02
CA ARG A 122 1.96 6.65 -7.99
C ARG A 122 3.06 6.94 -9.01
N SER A 123 4.32 6.88 -8.58
CA SER A 123 5.47 7.19 -9.43
C SER A 123 5.85 6.04 -10.35
N VAL A 124 5.74 4.78 -9.86
CA VAL A 124 6.16 3.60 -10.63
C VAL A 124 5.05 3.07 -11.57
N ALA A 125 3.82 3.56 -11.42
CA ALA A 125 2.68 3.11 -12.22
C ALA A 125 2.88 3.31 -13.73
N ALA A 126 3.35 4.50 -14.16
CA ALA A 126 3.54 4.77 -15.58
C ALA A 126 4.59 3.83 -16.24
N PRO A 127 5.81 3.65 -15.70
CA PRO A 127 6.76 2.70 -16.27
C PRO A 127 6.30 1.25 -16.22
N LEU A 128 5.47 0.84 -15.25
CA LEU A 128 4.88 -0.50 -15.23
C LEU A 128 3.77 -0.65 -16.28
N ALA A 129 2.95 0.37 -16.47
CA ALA A 129 1.88 0.37 -17.47
C ALA A 129 2.40 0.17 -18.89
N VAL A 130 3.57 0.74 -19.25
CA VAL A 130 4.25 0.49 -20.54
C VAL A 130 4.51 -1.00 -20.75
N ARG A 131 4.64 -1.78 -19.67
CA ARG A 131 4.86 -3.23 -19.70
C ARG A 131 3.56 -4.03 -19.53
N GLY A 132 2.41 -3.35 -19.50
CA GLY A 132 1.10 -3.98 -19.29
C GLY A 132 0.89 -4.46 -17.85
N ILE A 133 1.60 -3.90 -16.87
CA ILE A 133 1.48 -4.26 -15.45
C ILE A 133 0.78 -3.10 -14.71
N SER A 134 -0.27 -3.40 -13.96
CA SER A 134 -0.94 -2.40 -13.10
C SER A 134 -0.45 -2.49 -11.65
N ILE A 135 -0.41 -1.34 -10.98
CA ILE A 135 -0.10 -1.24 -9.56
C ILE A 135 -1.00 -0.20 -8.89
N ASN A 136 -1.62 -0.56 -7.78
CA ASN A 136 -2.46 0.34 -6.98
C ASN A 136 -2.14 0.21 -5.49
N ALA A 137 -2.54 1.20 -4.69
CA ALA A 137 -2.47 1.15 -3.25
C ALA A 137 -3.88 1.05 -2.64
N VAL A 138 -4.05 0.26 -1.59
CA VAL A 138 -5.20 0.37 -0.69
C VAL A 138 -4.76 1.11 0.57
N CYS A 139 -5.61 2.02 1.03
CA CYS A 139 -5.34 2.90 2.17
C CYS A 139 -6.41 2.68 3.26
N PRO A 140 -6.32 1.59 4.04
CA PRO A 140 -7.28 1.31 5.09
C PRO A 140 -7.17 2.32 6.24
N GLY A 141 -8.32 2.58 6.87
CA GLY A 141 -8.39 3.11 8.23
C GLY A 141 -8.01 2.05 9.26
N PHE A 142 -8.55 2.18 10.47
CA PHE A 142 -8.29 1.21 11.53
C PHE A 142 -8.98 -0.12 11.20
N ALA A 143 -8.19 -1.19 11.11
CA ALA A 143 -8.69 -2.55 10.88
C ALA A 143 -8.52 -3.41 12.13
N ASP A 144 -9.48 -4.29 12.38
CA ASP A 144 -9.49 -5.22 13.51
C ASP A 144 -8.43 -6.32 13.31
N THR A 145 -7.21 -6.00 13.68
CA THR A 145 -6.03 -6.85 13.58
C THR A 145 -5.16 -6.70 14.82
N ALA A 146 -4.17 -7.56 14.98
CA ALA A 146 -3.21 -7.46 16.07
C ALA A 146 -2.38 -6.15 16.06
N MET A 147 -2.38 -5.40 14.96
CA MET A 147 -1.72 -4.10 14.87
C MET A 147 -2.49 -3.01 15.65
N VAL A 148 -3.82 -3.15 15.75
CA VAL A 148 -4.69 -2.28 16.56
C VAL A 148 -4.96 -2.99 17.87
N ALA A 149 -4.06 -2.84 18.85
CA ALA A 149 -4.11 -3.53 20.14
C ALA A 149 -3.88 -2.56 21.33
N GLY A 150 -4.08 -3.05 22.55
CA GLY A 150 -3.84 -2.30 23.79
C GLY A 150 -4.63 -1.00 23.87
N THR A 151 -3.99 0.05 24.37
CA THR A 151 -4.61 1.36 24.62
C THR A 151 -5.24 2.01 23.38
N ALA A 152 -4.67 1.77 22.19
CA ALA A 152 -5.25 2.28 20.94
C ALA A 152 -6.60 1.63 20.65
N ARG A 153 -6.71 0.31 20.85
CA ARG A 153 -7.98 -0.42 20.69
C ARG A 153 -9.02 0.05 21.69
N GLU A 154 -8.65 0.14 22.96
CA GLU A 154 -9.54 0.59 24.04
C GLU A 154 -10.06 2.02 23.78
N ALA A 155 -9.21 2.92 23.28
CA ALA A 155 -9.62 4.29 22.95
C ALA A 155 -10.63 4.32 21.79
N LEU A 156 -10.41 3.53 20.72
CA LEU A 156 -11.32 3.43 19.59
C LEU A 156 -12.68 2.86 20.01
N GLU A 157 -12.68 1.78 20.80
CA GLU A 157 -13.90 1.15 21.33
C GLU A 157 -14.68 2.11 22.25
N SER A 158 -13.98 2.81 23.14
CA SER A 158 -14.60 3.79 24.04
C SER A 158 -15.22 4.98 23.30
N ALA A 159 -14.62 5.36 22.17
CA ALA A 159 -15.14 6.40 21.29
C ALA A 159 -16.27 5.91 20.37
N GLY A 160 -16.61 4.62 20.39
CA GLY A 160 -17.55 4.03 19.43
C GLY A 160 -17.07 4.09 17.98
N PHE A 161 -15.74 4.14 17.77
CA PHE A 161 -15.17 4.26 16.44
C PHE A 161 -15.22 2.92 15.72
N PRO A 162 -15.86 2.84 14.53
CA PRO A 162 -16.00 1.58 13.80
C PRO A 162 -14.66 1.11 13.23
N LEU A 163 -14.36 -0.17 13.39
CA LEU A 163 -13.20 -0.82 12.81
C LEU A 163 -13.58 -1.53 11.51
N LEU A 164 -12.66 -1.52 10.54
CA LEU A 164 -12.73 -2.38 9.38
C LEU A 164 -12.47 -3.84 9.77
N THR A 165 -13.23 -4.75 9.23
CA THR A 165 -12.85 -6.15 9.25
C THR A 165 -11.69 -6.39 8.24
N PRO A 166 -10.79 -7.35 8.49
CA PRO A 166 -9.80 -7.75 7.50
C PRO A 166 -10.39 -8.13 6.13
N ALA A 167 -11.60 -8.70 6.13
CA ALA A 167 -12.32 -9.08 4.90
C ALA A 167 -12.73 -7.85 4.06
N GLU A 168 -13.22 -6.77 4.68
CA GLU A 168 -13.53 -5.51 3.96
C GLU A 168 -12.30 -4.93 3.28
N VAL A 169 -11.12 -5.02 3.93
CA VAL A 169 -9.86 -4.58 3.30
C VAL A 169 -9.46 -5.49 2.15
N ALA A 170 -9.66 -6.81 2.27
CA ALA A 170 -9.39 -7.76 1.20
C ALA A 170 -10.30 -7.54 -0.02
N GLU A 171 -11.59 -7.23 0.18
CA GLU A 171 -12.50 -6.86 -0.90
C GLU A 171 -12.06 -5.54 -1.59
N ALA A 172 -11.64 -4.55 -0.83
CA ALA A 172 -11.11 -3.31 -1.40
C ALA A 172 -9.83 -3.55 -2.21
N ALA A 173 -8.94 -4.43 -1.75
CA ALA A 173 -7.77 -4.85 -2.51
C ALA A 173 -8.15 -5.58 -3.80
N TRP A 174 -9.20 -6.41 -3.77
CA TRP A 174 -9.72 -7.04 -4.98
C TRP A 174 -10.26 -6.03 -5.99
N VAL A 175 -11.00 -5.01 -5.53
CA VAL A 175 -11.43 -3.89 -6.38
C VAL A 175 -10.23 -3.18 -7.01
N ALA A 176 -9.19 -2.88 -6.22
CA ALA A 176 -7.97 -2.23 -6.72
C ALA A 176 -7.20 -3.12 -7.73
N LEU A 177 -7.16 -4.45 -7.52
CA LEU A 177 -6.54 -5.42 -8.43
C LEU A 177 -7.29 -5.55 -9.75
N THR A 178 -8.62 -5.48 -9.71
CA THR A 178 -9.49 -5.67 -10.90
C THR A 178 -9.83 -4.36 -11.61
N SER A 179 -9.42 -3.22 -11.06
CA SER A 179 -9.57 -1.91 -11.68
C SER A 179 -8.78 -1.83 -12.99
N SER A 180 -9.33 -1.08 -13.98
CA SER A 180 -8.59 -0.69 -15.19
C SER A 180 -7.56 0.41 -14.91
N GLU A 181 -7.62 1.06 -13.75
CA GLU A 181 -6.76 2.15 -13.36
C GLU A 181 -5.44 1.65 -12.75
N THR A 182 -4.39 2.47 -12.85
CA THR A 182 -3.08 2.18 -12.24
C THR A 182 -2.49 3.44 -11.61
N GLY A 183 -1.78 3.27 -10.49
CA GLY A 183 -1.20 4.38 -9.73
C GLY A 183 -2.18 5.05 -8.77
N HIS A 184 -3.34 4.45 -8.53
CA HIS A 184 -4.40 4.99 -7.68
C HIS A 184 -4.25 4.56 -6.23
N ALA A 185 -4.78 5.40 -5.32
CA ALA A 185 -4.86 5.13 -3.89
C ALA A 185 -6.35 4.97 -3.50
N TRP A 186 -6.71 3.78 -3.05
CA TRP A 186 -8.08 3.43 -2.70
C TRP A 186 -8.28 3.54 -1.19
N VAL A 187 -9.00 4.57 -0.75
CA VAL A 187 -9.39 4.76 0.66
C VAL A 187 -10.42 3.72 1.06
N VAL A 188 -10.19 3.06 2.18
CA VAL A 188 -11.08 2.04 2.75
C VAL A 188 -11.51 2.45 4.15
N GLN A 189 -12.81 2.66 4.32
CA GLN A 189 -13.42 3.06 5.59
C GLN A 189 -14.67 2.22 5.87
N PRO A 190 -14.99 1.92 7.13
CA PRO A 190 -16.18 1.15 7.49
C PRO A 190 -17.46 1.76 6.92
N GLY A 191 -18.36 0.90 6.42
CA GLY A 191 -19.67 1.32 5.90
C GLY A 191 -19.63 2.10 4.58
N ARG A 192 -18.49 2.11 3.87
CA ARG A 192 -18.34 2.78 2.57
C ARG A 192 -17.71 1.84 1.53
N PRO A 193 -18.09 1.95 0.25
CA PRO A 193 -17.32 1.32 -0.81
C PRO A 193 -15.91 1.92 -0.89
N PRO A 194 -14.92 1.19 -1.41
CA PRO A 194 -13.58 1.74 -1.66
C PRO A 194 -13.66 2.99 -2.53
N LEU A 195 -12.97 4.05 -2.10
CA LEU A 195 -13.00 5.35 -2.76
C LEU A 195 -11.63 5.65 -3.39
N ASP A 196 -11.60 5.96 -4.69
CA ASP A 196 -10.42 6.50 -5.36
C ASP A 196 -10.08 7.89 -4.82
N PHE A 197 -8.92 8.00 -4.14
CA PHE A 197 -8.47 9.24 -3.52
C PHE A 197 -7.94 10.22 -4.56
N ARG A 198 -8.55 11.39 -4.65
CA ARG A 198 -8.14 12.46 -5.56
C ARG A 198 -7.04 13.31 -4.94
N PHE A 199 -5.82 13.21 -5.48
CA PHE A 199 -4.73 14.10 -5.10
C PHE A 199 -4.92 15.48 -5.71
N PRO A 200 -4.66 16.57 -4.95
CA PRO A 200 -4.74 17.92 -5.49
C PRO A 200 -3.69 18.13 -6.59
N THR A 201 -4.06 18.87 -7.61
CA THR A 201 -3.12 19.29 -8.65
C THR A 201 -2.19 20.36 -8.07
N LEU A 202 -0.89 20.19 -8.27
CA LEU A 202 0.08 21.21 -7.88
C LEU A 202 -0.01 22.42 -8.83
N PRO A 203 0.05 23.67 -8.30
CA PRO A 203 0.15 24.84 -9.16
C PRO A 203 1.48 24.80 -9.90
N GLY A 204 1.44 25.05 -11.19
CA GLY A 204 2.65 25.21 -12.01
C GLY A 204 3.39 26.53 -11.73
N PRO A 205 4.64 26.66 -12.18
CA PRO A 205 5.39 27.91 -12.09
C PRO A 205 4.70 29.02 -12.89
N ARG A 206 4.80 30.25 -12.42
CA ARG A 206 4.37 31.43 -13.16
C ARG A 206 5.60 32.14 -13.76
N ALA A 207 5.55 32.46 -15.06
CA ALA A 207 6.51 33.34 -15.69
C ALA A 207 5.87 34.73 -15.84
N ASP A 208 6.49 35.76 -15.29
CA ASP A 208 6.19 37.20 -15.48
C ASP A 208 4.69 37.59 -15.44
N GLY A 209 3.96 37.11 -14.47
CA GLY A 209 2.54 37.45 -14.24
C GLY A 209 1.53 36.75 -15.11
N GLU A 210 1.94 35.84 -15.99
CA GLU A 210 1.07 35.03 -16.84
C GLU A 210 0.73 33.67 -16.24
N ARG A 211 -0.22 32.97 -16.88
CA ARG A 211 -0.77 31.65 -16.44
C ARG A 211 0.33 30.66 -16.06
N SER A 212 0.05 29.89 -15.03
CA SER A 212 0.93 28.77 -14.63
C SER A 212 1.24 27.87 -15.82
N VAL A 213 2.52 27.72 -16.12
CA VAL A 213 3.01 26.68 -17.03
C VAL A 213 2.76 25.34 -16.34
N GLY A 214 2.18 24.36 -17.02
CA GLY A 214 1.95 23.04 -16.47
C GLY A 214 3.23 22.38 -15.94
N MET A 215 3.09 21.23 -15.27
CA MET A 215 4.26 20.44 -14.86
C MET A 215 5.19 20.20 -16.05
N PRO A 216 6.51 20.26 -15.87
CA PRO A 216 7.45 19.95 -16.95
C PRO A 216 7.19 18.52 -17.47
N PRO A 217 7.47 18.24 -18.73
CA PRO A 217 7.42 16.88 -19.24
C PRO A 217 8.38 15.99 -18.43
N PRO A 218 8.11 14.68 -18.33
CA PRO A 218 9.02 13.77 -17.64
C PRO A 218 10.43 13.94 -18.22
N LEU A 219 11.39 14.18 -17.33
CA LEU A 219 12.80 14.22 -17.71
C LEU A 219 13.17 12.82 -18.21
N SER A 220 13.37 12.69 -19.52
CA SER A 220 13.94 11.48 -20.09
C SER A 220 15.33 11.26 -19.52
N ALA A 221 15.52 10.13 -18.84
CA ALA A 221 16.85 9.66 -18.46
C ALA A 221 17.61 9.20 -19.71
#